data_74d57ccc64d9e015ec524526052cb928
#
_entry.id   74d57ccc64d9e015ec524526052cb928
#
_cell.length_a   1.000
_cell.length_b   1.000
_cell.length_c   1.000
_cell.angle_alpha   90.00
_cell.angle_beta   90.00
_cell.angle_gamma   90.00
#
_symmetry.space_group_name_H-M   'P 1'
#
loop_
_entity.id
_entity.type
_entity.pdbx_description
1 polymer ?
#
loop_
_entity_poly.entity_id
_entity_poly.type
_entity_poly.pdbx_seq_one_letter_code
_entity_poly.pdbx_strand_id
1 'polypeptide(L)'
;AGPTDYMINAKNCNNFVMKDVILKGAFWWTIVPQNCDRVLIDHVRLAGSRVGNDDGVDPCNSSNITVRNCFFRTDDDAISPKGITRQGGEKLSKSVENMLVEDCVFWVDFANVFRIATESSCPAIRNFTARNIDVIHFPNRNQVQIFWLHPTGEMVMENLTFDNIKINGEIPYNLIKLTPALNLVGTRPIKQPTPNNIKVGSGRRGIGSRGYGEFVVVPSNGPFIHNVTFRNISTYGGETAYCNERGFVLLQGIDEEHDVSNITFDKVSYFGNVIDGENSKVKKNQYVKHVRFIKE
;
A
#
# COMPACT_ATOMS: atom_id res chain seq x y z
N ALA A 1 0.93 12.00 -26.34
CA ALA A 1 0.42 11.55 -25.06
C ALA A 1 0.08 10.08 -25.21
N GLY A 2 0.69 9.22 -24.40
CA GLY A 2 0.30 7.81 -24.37
C GLY A 2 -1.11 7.66 -23.78
N PRO A 3 -1.76 6.52 -23.94
CA PRO A 3 -3.06 6.28 -23.37
C PRO A 3 -2.96 6.38 -21.84
N THR A 4 -3.78 7.25 -21.28
CA THR A 4 -3.93 7.45 -19.83
C THR A 4 -5.18 6.74 -19.32
N ASP A 5 -5.69 5.80 -20.10
CA ASP A 5 -6.97 5.18 -19.81
C ASP A 5 -6.75 3.88 -19.03
N TYR A 6 -7.34 3.82 -17.86
CA TYR A 6 -7.44 2.59 -17.07
C TYR A 6 -8.24 1.55 -17.84
N MET A 7 -7.92 0.27 -17.68
CA MET A 7 -8.66 -0.78 -18.40
C MET A 7 -10.13 -0.80 -17.99
N ILE A 8 -10.41 -0.77 -16.70
CA ILE A 8 -11.76 -0.67 -16.14
C ILE A 8 -11.81 0.57 -15.27
N ASN A 9 -12.52 1.56 -15.71
CA ASN A 9 -12.65 2.85 -15.05
C ASN A 9 -14.10 3.10 -14.64
N ALA A 10 -14.46 2.69 -13.43
CA ALA A 10 -15.78 2.93 -12.86
C ALA A 10 -15.78 4.26 -12.10
N LYS A 11 -16.58 5.23 -12.55
CA LYS A 11 -16.65 6.55 -11.93
C LYS A 11 -18.03 6.83 -11.35
N ASN A 12 -18.07 7.35 -10.11
CA ASN A 12 -19.30 7.80 -9.47
C ASN A 12 -20.39 6.72 -9.43
N CYS A 13 -19.97 5.46 -9.30
CA CYS A 13 -20.89 4.35 -9.30
C CYS A 13 -21.35 4.01 -7.88
N ASN A 14 -22.63 3.70 -7.78
CA ASN A 14 -23.22 3.11 -6.60
C ASN A 14 -23.64 1.67 -6.93
N ASN A 15 -23.10 0.68 -6.22
CA ASN A 15 -23.24 -0.75 -6.54
C ASN A 15 -22.51 -1.18 -7.85
N PHE A 16 -21.19 -0.91 -7.92
CA PHE A 16 -20.38 -1.48 -8.99
C PHE A 16 -20.06 -2.95 -8.71
N VAL A 17 -20.41 -3.81 -9.63
CA VAL A 17 -20.14 -5.25 -9.54
C VAL A 17 -19.35 -5.71 -10.76
N MET A 18 -18.21 -6.35 -10.51
CA MET A 18 -17.41 -7.02 -11.52
C MET A 18 -17.19 -8.47 -11.10
N LYS A 19 -17.64 -9.42 -11.91
CA LYS A 19 -17.66 -10.81 -11.50
C LYS A 19 -17.39 -11.77 -12.66
N ASP A 20 -16.68 -12.88 -12.35
CA ASP A 20 -16.46 -13.98 -13.27
C ASP A 20 -15.81 -13.58 -14.61
N VAL A 21 -14.83 -12.69 -14.58
CA VAL A 21 -14.15 -12.21 -15.79
C VAL A 21 -12.64 -12.44 -15.75
N ILE A 22 -12.07 -12.56 -16.94
CA ILE A 22 -10.62 -12.61 -17.14
C ILE A 22 -10.20 -11.32 -17.85
N LEU A 23 -9.27 -10.60 -17.26
CA LEU A 23 -8.66 -9.40 -17.83
C LEU A 23 -7.22 -9.69 -18.25
N LYS A 24 -6.82 -9.15 -19.39
CA LYS A 24 -5.46 -9.30 -19.89
C LYS A 24 -5.00 -8.06 -20.64
N GLY A 25 -3.75 -7.68 -20.40
CA GLY A 25 -3.11 -6.66 -21.21
C GLY A 25 -3.50 -5.24 -20.82
N ALA A 26 -3.62 -4.95 -19.54
CA ALA A 26 -3.75 -3.59 -19.06
C ALA A 26 -2.50 -2.78 -19.44
N PHE A 27 -2.68 -1.56 -19.88
CA PHE A 27 -1.60 -0.66 -20.24
C PHE A 27 -1.26 0.33 -19.11
N TRP A 28 -2.16 0.49 -18.17
CA TRP A 28 -2.09 1.32 -16.99
C TRP A 28 -2.84 0.61 -15.85
N TRP A 29 -3.18 1.27 -14.76
CA TRP A 29 -3.96 0.67 -13.68
C TRP A 29 -5.16 -0.11 -14.22
N THR A 30 -5.36 -1.32 -13.72
CA THR A 30 -6.31 -2.23 -14.35
C THR A 30 -7.75 -1.99 -13.94
N ILE A 31 -8.05 -2.07 -12.64
CA ILE A 31 -9.42 -1.93 -12.12
C ILE A 31 -9.47 -0.74 -11.18
N VAL A 32 -10.09 0.33 -11.60
CA VAL A 32 -10.07 1.62 -10.91
C VAL A 32 -11.47 2.13 -10.59
N PRO A 33 -12.05 1.73 -9.47
CA PRO A 33 -13.27 2.36 -8.94
C PRO A 33 -12.92 3.75 -8.39
N GLN A 34 -13.60 4.77 -8.88
CA GLN A 34 -13.33 6.16 -8.51
C GLN A 34 -14.59 6.84 -7.99
N ASN A 35 -14.54 7.36 -6.77
CA ASN A 35 -15.71 7.95 -6.11
C ASN A 35 -16.92 7.02 -6.12
N CYS A 36 -16.68 5.73 -5.91
CA CYS A 36 -17.69 4.69 -5.90
C CYS A 36 -18.08 4.29 -4.47
N ASP A 37 -19.29 3.79 -4.34
CA ASP A 37 -19.77 3.16 -3.11
C ASP A 37 -20.34 1.78 -3.40
N ARG A 38 -20.11 0.80 -2.50
CA ARG A 38 -20.47 -0.60 -2.68
C ARG A 38 -19.88 -1.21 -3.96
N VAL A 39 -18.60 -1.47 -3.90
CA VAL A 39 -17.83 -2.09 -4.99
C VAL A 39 -17.61 -3.57 -4.67
N LEU A 40 -17.97 -4.45 -5.59
CA LEU A 40 -17.69 -5.87 -5.54
C LEU A 40 -16.86 -6.31 -6.74
N ILE A 41 -15.67 -6.84 -6.47
CA ILE A 41 -14.80 -7.49 -7.44
C ILE A 41 -14.65 -8.95 -6.98
N ASP A 42 -15.31 -9.87 -7.66
CA ASP A 42 -15.46 -11.26 -7.23
C ASP A 42 -15.10 -12.23 -8.36
N HIS A 43 -14.22 -13.19 -8.06
CA HIS A 43 -13.82 -14.22 -9.01
C HIS A 43 -13.24 -13.63 -10.32
N VAL A 44 -12.44 -12.58 -10.20
CA VAL A 44 -11.74 -11.95 -11.32
C VAL A 44 -10.33 -12.51 -11.45
N ARG A 45 -9.89 -12.78 -12.67
CA ARG A 45 -8.54 -13.21 -12.97
C ARG A 45 -7.84 -12.15 -13.83
N LEU A 46 -6.77 -11.60 -13.33
CA LEU A 46 -5.93 -10.66 -14.05
C LEU A 46 -4.65 -11.37 -14.49
N ALA A 47 -4.44 -11.45 -15.79
CA ALA A 47 -3.19 -11.83 -16.39
C ALA A 47 -2.48 -10.58 -16.89
N GLY A 48 -1.53 -10.06 -16.12
CA GLY A 48 -0.86 -8.79 -16.35
C GLY A 48 -0.22 -8.65 -17.73
N SER A 49 -0.03 -7.43 -18.13
CA SER A 49 0.54 -7.08 -19.44
C SER A 49 2.07 -7.11 -19.45
N ARG A 50 2.69 -7.10 -18.28
CA ARG A 50 4.13 -6.94 -18.10
C ARG A 50 4.64 -5.56 -18.57
N VAL A 51 3.79 -4.57 -18.38
CA VAL A 51 4.10 -3.17 -18.63
C VAL A 51 4.03 -2.46 -17.28
N GLY A 52 5.01 -1.67 -16.95
CA GLY A 52 4.99 -0.90 -15.69
C GLY A 52 3.71 -0.08 -15.54
N ASN A 53 3.19 0.01 -14.32
CA ASN A 53 1.91 0.59 -13.96
C ASN A 53 0.65 -0.25 -14.28
N ASP A 54 0.76 -1.54 -14.51
CA ASP A 54 -0.41 -2.42 -14.61
C ASP A 54 -0.85 -2.94 -13.23
N ASP A 55 -1.14 -2.00 -12.34
CA ASP A 55 -1.66 -2.28 -11.00
C ASP A 55 -2.93 -3.16 -11.08
N GLY A 56 -3.22 -3.92 -10.05
CA GLY A 56 -4.41 -4.77 -10.01
C GLY A 56 -5.68 -4.00 -9.73
N VAL A 57 -5.87 -3.57 -8.50
CA VAL A 57 -7.05 -2.81 -8.07
C VAL A 57 -6.63 -1.56 -7.32
N ASP A 58 -7.03 -0.41 -7.86
CA ASP A 58 -6.76 0.93 -7.34
C ASP A 58 -8.06 1.65 -6.97
N PRO A 59 -8.68 1.35 -5.85
CA PRO A 59 -9.86 2.10 -5.44
C PRO A 59 -9.47 3.52 -5.06
N CYS A 60 -10.04 4.49 -5.79
CA CYS A 60 -9.78 5.89 -5.55
C CYS A 60 -10.98 6.56 -4.87
N ASN A 61 -10.80 7.12 -3.68
CA ASN A 61 -11.84 7.86 -2.93
C ASN A 61 -13.18 7.08 -2.86
N SER A 62 -13.11 5.78 -2.71
CA SER A 62 -14.25 4.87 -2.77
C SER A 62 -14.46 4.17 -1.43
N SER A 63 -15.67 3.71 -1.16
CA SER A 63 -16.04 3.08 0.10
C SER A 63 -16.79 1.76 -0.09
N ASN A 64 -16.81 0.94 0.98
CA ASN A 64 -17.51 -0.33 1.01
C ASN A 64 -17.08 -1.26 -0.15
N ILE A 65 -15.79 -1.56 -0.19
CA ILE A 65 -15.14 -2.28 -1.29
C ILE A 65 -14.87 -3.71 -0.84
N THR A 66 -15.26 -4.67 -1.66
CA THR A 66 -14.90 -6.08 -1.49
C THR A 66 -14.19 -6.60 -2.73
N VAL A 67 -13.00 -7.15 -2.53
CA VAL A 67 -12.24 -7.90 -3.54
C VAL A 67 -12.07 -9.31 -3.00
N ARG A 68 -12.61 -10.31 -3.70
CA ARG A 68 -12.55 -11.69 -3.19
C ARG A 68 -12.46 -12.74 -4.29
N ASN A 69 -11.95 -13.92 -3.91
CA ASN A 69 -11.83 -15.07 -4.81
C ASN A 69 -11.07 -14.74 -6.12
N CYS A 70 -10.12 -13.80 -6.06
CA CYS A 70 -9.44 -13.28 -7.23
C CYS A 70 -8.03 -13.86 -7.38
N PHE A 71 -7.57 -13.90 -8.61
CA PHE A 71 -6.18 -14.15 -8.96
C PHE A 71 -5.64 -12.93 -9.73
N PHE A 72 -4.61 -12.30 -9.22
CA PHE A 72 -3.97 -11.17 -9.89
C PHE A 72 -2.50 -11.47 -10.16
N ARG A 73 -2.12 -11.41 -11.43
CA ARG A 73 -0.74 -11.29 -11.84
C ARG A 73 -0.52 -9.88 -12.37
N THR A 74 0.33 -9.12 -11.68
CA THR A 74 0.63 -7.71 -12.00
C THR A 74 2.14 -7.50 -12.14
N ASP A 75 2.53 -6.52 -12.94
CA ASP A 75 3.90 -6.00 -12.95
C ASP A 75 4.06 -4.88 -11.89
N ASP A 76 3.02 -4.10 -11.65
CA ASP A 76 2.99 -3.09 -10.58
C ASP A 76 2.18 -3.57 -9.36
N ASP A 77 1.69 -2.68 -8.53
CA ASP A 77 1.08 -2.99 -7.23
C ASP A 77 -0.20 -3.85 -7.38
N ALA A 78 -0.37 -4.90 -6.58
CA ALA A 78 -1.55 -5.74 -6.72
C ALA A 78 -2.82 -5.08 -6.14
N ILE A 79 -2.71 -4.47 -4.96
CA ILE A 79 -3.79 -3.75 -4.28
C ILE A 79 -3.25 -2.40 -3.83
N SER A 80 -3.79 -1.31 -4.40
CA SER A 80 -3.29 0.03 -4.15
C SER A 80 -4.41 1.06 -3.97
N PRO A 81 -5.10 1.07 -2.81
CA PRO A 81 -6.10 2.08 -2.51
C PRO A 81 -5.47 3.47 -2.44
N LYS A 82 -6.07 4.43 -3.12
CA LYS A 82 -5.54 5.78 -3.30
C LYS A 82 -6.60 6.85 -3.00
N GLY A 83 -6.17 7.94 -2.40
CA GLY A 83 -6.99 9.15 -2.25
C GLY A 83 -6.58 10.22 -3.22
N ILE A 84 -7.13 10.22 -4.42
CA ILE A 84 -6.79 11.19 -5.45
C ILE A 84 -7.55 12.49 -5.20
N THR A 85 -6.85 13.60 -5.11
CA THR A 85 -7.48 14.93 -4.86
C THR A 85 -8.12 15.54 -6.08
N ARG A 86 -7.73 15.12 -7.26
CA ARG A 86 -8.22 15.69 -8.51
C ARG A 86 -8.39 14.66 -9.58
N GLN A 87 -9.57 14.64 -10.14
CA GLN A 87 -9.86 13.84 -11.28
C GLN A 87 -10.79 14.58 -12.22
N GLY A 88 -10.37 14.70 -13.49
CA GLY A 88 -11.18 15.45 -14.46
C GLY A 88 -11.50 16.89 -14.07
N GLY A 89 -10.66 17.52 -13.23
CA GLY A 89 -10.89 18.88 -12.75
C GLY A 89 -11.65 19.00 -11.43
N GLU A 90 -12.27 17.93 -10.93
CA GLU A 90 -12.98 17.93 -9.65
C GLU A 90 -12.05 17.64 -8.46
N LYS A 91 -12.27 18.36 -7.38
CA LYS A 91 -11.59 18.09 -6.11
C LYS A 91 -12.33 16.97 -5.38
N LEU A 92 -11.74 15.80 -5.35
CA LEU A 92 -12.25 14.70 -4.54
C LEU A 92 -11.73 14.82 -3.11
N SER A 93 -12.64 14.80 -2.14
CA SER A 93 -12.31 14.91 -0.72
C SER A 93 -12.70 13.67 0.10
N LYS A 94 -13.16 12.61 -0.56
CA LYS A 94 -13.57 11.40 0.13
C LYS A 94 -12.37 10.53 0.52
N SER A 95 -12.46 9.96 1.69
CA SER A 95 -11.56 8.90 2.13
C SER A 95 -11.73 7.62 1.33
N VAL A 96 -10.81 6.68 1.49
CA VAL A 96 -11.03 5.27 1.14
C VAL A 96 -11.35 4.52 2.42
N GLU A 97 -12.51 3.89 2.47
CA GLU A 97 -13.01 3.30 3.71
C GLU A 97 -13.69 1.95 3.51
N ASN A 98 -13.60 1.11 4.54
CA ASN A 98 -14.30 -0.17 4.59
C ASN A 98 -13.94 -1.07 3.40
N MET A 99 -12.67 -1.38 3.26
CA MET A 99 -12.19 -2.26 2.21
C MET A 99 -11.85 -3.64 2.76
N LEU A 100 -12.39 -4.67 2.12
CA LEU A 100 -12.09 -6.07 2.37
C LEU A 100 -11.43 -6.69 1.14
N VAL A 101 -10.30 -7.33 1.35
CA VAL A 101 -9.61 -8.18 0.36
C VAL A 101 -9.49 -9.57 0.98
N GLU A 102 -10.14 -10.57 0.39
CA GLU A 102 -10.14 -11.92 0.96
C GLU A 102 -10.08 -13.04 -0.06
N ASP A 103 -9.52 -14.18 0.36
CA ASP A 103 -9.51 -15.40 -0.44
C ASP A 103 -8.90 -15.18 -1.84
N CYS A 104 -7.78 -14.43 -1.90
CA CYS A 104 -7.13 -14.05 -3.15
C CYS A 104 -5.73 -14.67 -3.27
N VAL A 105 -5.30 -14.80 -4.51
CA VAL A 105 -3.95 -15.24 -4.87
C VAL A 105 -3.26 -14.15 -5.67
N PHE A 106 -2.05 -13.75 -5.26
CA PHE A 106 -1.28 -12.71 -5.93
C PHE A 106 0.04 -13.23 -6.48
N TRP A 107 0.34 -12.82 -7.69
CA TRP A 107 1.62 -12.95 -8.36
C TRP A 107 2.07 -11.56 -8.78
N VAL A 108 3.09 -11.03 -8.14
CA VAL A 108 3.61 -9.70 -8.46
C VAL A 108 5.00 -9.83 -9.08
N ASP A 109 5.16 -9.37 -10.33
CA ASP A 109 6.41 -9.54 -11.07
C ASP A 109 7.43 -8.41 -10.75
N PHE A 110 6.99 -7.23 -10.30
CA PHE A 110 7.90 -6.09 -10.23
C PHE A 110 7.73 -5.12 -9.04
N ALA A 111 6.54 -4.91 -8.50
CA ALA A 111 6.29 -3.92 -7.47
C ALA A 111 5.73 -4.50 -6.15
N ASN A 112 4.77 -3.89 -5.50
CA ASN A 112 4.32 -4.28 -4.17
C ASN A 112 3.03 -5.12 -4.20
N VAL A 113 2.76 -5.87 -3.15
CA VAL A 113 1.48 -6.56 -3.02
C VAL A 113 0.42 -5.59 -2.50
N PHE A 114 0.66 -5.02 -1.33
CA PHE A 114 -0.22 -4.01 -0.74
C PHE A 114 0.54 -2.68 -0.65
N ARG A 115 0.25 -1.78 -1.56
CA ARG A 115 0.78 -0.43 -1.52
C ARG A 115 -0.31 0.56 -1.20
N ILE A 116 -0.44 0.91 0.07
CA ILE A 116 -1.55 1.71 0.55
C ILE A 116 -1.15 3.17 0.63
N ALA A 117 -1.92 4.00 -0.06
CA ALA A 117 -1.88 5.45 -0.07
C ALA A 117 -0.81 6.15 -0.88
N THR A 118 0.07 5.53 -1.55
CA THR A 118 0.98 6.26 -2.45
C THR A 118 0.19 7.17 -3.42
N GLU A 119 0.72 8.36 -3.71
CA GLU A 119 0.09 9.35 -4.60
C GLU A 119 -1.28 9.84 -4.11
N SER A 120 -1.48 9.84 -2.80
CA SER A 120 -2.77 10.11 -2.20
C SER A 120 -2.78 11.40 -1.41
N SER A 121 -3.91 12.07 -1.43
CA SER A 121 -4.21 13.21 -0.58
C SER A 121 -5.72 13.24 -0.30
N CYS A 122 -6.16 12.43 0.64
CA CYS A 122 -7.54 12.36 1.12
C CYS A 122 -7.53 12.42 2.64
N PRO A 123 -8.67 12.61 3.30
CA PRO A 123 -8.70 12.69 4.76
C PRO A 123 -8.19 11.42 5.43
N ALA A 124 -8.56 10.24 4.92
CA ALA A 124 -8.11 8.97 5.50
C ALA A 124 -8.13 7.81 4.51
N ILE A 125 -7.32 6.79 4.80
CA ILE A 125 -7.55 5.41 4.38
C ILE A 125 -7.74 4.59 5.65
N ARG A 126 -8.92 4.01 5.85
CA ARG A 126 -9.26 3.34 7.10
C ARG A 126 -10.19 2.15 6.97
N ASN A 127 -10.18 1.32 8.01
CA ASN A 127 -10.99 0.11 8.05
C ASN A 127 -10.69 -0.82 6.87
N PHE A 128 -9.42 -1.12 6.68
CA PHE A 128 -8.93 -2.02 5.65
C PHE A 128 -8.65 -3.39 6.26
N THR A 129 -9.14 -4.43 5.62
CA THR A 129 -8.82 -5.82 6.00
C THR A 129 -8.37 -6.61 4.77
N ALA A 130 -7.22 -7.24 4.87
CA ALA A 130 -6.78 -8.28 3.93
C ALA A 130 -6.64 -9.60 4.69
N ARG A 131 -7.29 -10.66 4.22
CA ARG A 131 -7.24 -11.96 4.89
C ARG A 131 -7.29 -13.14 3.94
N ASN A 132 -6.71 -14.27 4.38
CA ASN A 132 -6.67 -15.50 3.59
C ASN A 132 -6.04 -15.27 2.21
N ILE A 133 -4.82 -14.78 2.18
CA ILE A 133 -4.12 -14.40 0.95
C ILE A 133 -2.92 -15.31 0.75
N ASP A 134 -2.78 -15.82 -0.46
CA ASP A 134 -1.57 -16.49 -0.92
C ASP A 134 -0.81 -15.59 -1.90
N VAL A 135 0.37 -15.14 -1.52
CA VAL A 135 1.31 -14.47 -2.42
C VAL A 135 2.25 -15.54 -2.97
N ILE A 136 2.00 -16.00 -4.18
CA ILE A 136 2.71 -17.14 -4.77
C ILE A 136 3.96 -16.75 -5.56
N HIS A 137 4.15 -15.47 -5.84
CA HIS A 137 5.37 -14.92 -6.41
C HIS A 137 5.53 -13.46 -6.00
N PHE A 138 6.76 -13.09 -5.67
CA PHE A 138 7.13 -11.72 -5.33
C PHE A 138 8.57 -11.44 -5.75
N PRO A 139 8.88 -10.30 -6.38
CA PRO A 139 10.20 -10.04 -6.92
C PRO A 139 11.24 -9.73 -5.84
N ASN A 140 12.44 -10.26 -6.01
CA ASN A 140 13.59 -9.90 -5.19
C ASN A 140 14.20 -8.58 -5.67
N ARG A 141 13.63 -7.46 -5.23
CA ARG A 141 14.10 -6.13 -5.62
C ARG A 141 14.27 -5.22 -4.42
N ASN A 142 15.24 -4.34 -4.52
CA ASN A 142 15.35 -3.21 -3.61
C ASN A 142 14.13 -2.29 -3.79
N GLN A 143 13.56 -1.82 -2.70
CA GLN A 143 12.48 -0.84 -2.66
C GLN A 143 11.05 -1.39 -2.84
N VAL A 144 10.85 -2.68 -3.05
CA VAL A 144 9.51 -3.28 -3.07
C VAL A 144 9.24 -4.02 -1.76
N GLN A 145 7.99 -4.05 -1.35
CA GLN A 145 7.53 -4.65 -0.08
C GLN A 145 6.22 -5.42 -0.29
N ILE A 146 5.98 -6.40 0.56
CA ILE A 146 4.65 -7.04 0.62
C ILE A 146 3.63 -6.04 1.16
N PHE A 147 3.96 -5.37 2.26
CA PHE A 147 3.09 -4.38 2.89
C PHE A 147 3.81 -3.02 2.96
N TRP A 148 3.36 -2.08 2.18
CA TRP A 148 3.87 -0.72 2.23
C TRP A 148 2.74 0.27 2.53
N LEU A 149 2.67 0.71 3.76
CA LEU A 149 1.74 1.70 4.23
C LEU A 149 2.41 3.07 4.19
N HIS A 150 1.99 3.90 3.24
CA HIS A 150 2.69 5.13 2.91
C HIS A 150 1.72 6.30 2.73
N PRO A 151 1.07 6.76 3.81
CA PRO A 151 0.22 7.95 3.74
C PRO A 151 1.01 9.16 3.30
N THR A 152 0.38 10.01 2.52
CA THR A 152 0.95 11.25 1.99
C THR A 152 0.00 12.44 2.23
N GLY A 153 0.54 13.63 2.27
CA GLY A 153 -0.25 14.83 2.57
C GLY A 153 -0.78 14.84 4.01
N GLU A 154 -2.01 15.23 4.20
CA GLU A 154 -2.70 15.32 5.50
C GLU A 154 -3.57 14.11 5.80
N MET A 155 -3.15 12.96 5.39
CA MET A 155 -3.92 11.74 5.47
C MET A 155 -3.70 11.00 6.79
N VAL A 156 -4.77 10.45 7.32
CA VAL A 156 -4.74 9.46 8.39
C VAL A 156 -4.85 8.06 7.80
N MET A 157 -4.06 7.12 8.31
CA MET A 157 -4.16 5.71 7.98
C MET A 157 -4.41 4.91 9.24
N GLU A 158 -5.61 4.33 9.38
CA GLU A 158 -6.03 3.73 10.64
C GLU A 158 -6.87 2.46 10.48
N ASN A 159 -6.80 1.60 11.50
CA ASN A 159 -7.61 0.39 11.58
C ASN A 159 -7.38 -0.54 10.37
N LEU A 160 -6.13 -0.94 10.16
CA LEU A 160 -5.77 -1.87 9.11
C LEU A 160 -5.43 -3.24 9.70
N THR A 161 -5.96 -4.28 9.09
CA THR A 161 -5.71 -5.67 9.50
C THR A 161 -5.23 -6.50 8.31
N PHE A 162 -4.13 -7.20 8.51
CA PHE A 162 -3.59 -8.20 7.60
C PHE A 162 -3.53 -9.53 8.34
N ASP A 163 -4.32 -10.51 7.92
CA ASP A 163 -4.51 -11.76 8.66
C ASP A 163 -4.44 -12.99 7.76
N ASN A 164 -3.75 -14.03 8.21
CA ASN A 164 -3.60 -15.28 7.49
C ASN A 164 -3.09 -15.07 6.06
N ILE A 165 -1.87 -14.55 5.96
CA ILE A 165 -1.22 -14.28 4.67
C ILE A 165 0.02 -15.15 4.55
N LYS A 166 0.05 -15.97 3.52
CA LYS A 166 1.19 -16.82 3.19
C LYS A 166 1.94 -16.23 1.99
N ILE A 167 3.24 -16.12 2.13
CA ILE A 167 4.09 -15.50 1.12
C ILE A 167 5.11 -16.53 0.67
N ASN A 168 4.98 -16.93 -0.59
CA ASN A 168 5.91 -17.85 -1.25
C ASN A 168 6.59 -17.11 -2.39
N GLY A 169 7.88 -17.01 -2.36
CA GLY A 169 8.61 -16.33 -3.41
C GLY A 169 9.99 -15.87 -3.00
N GLU A 170 10.62 -15.15 -3.88
CA GLU A 170 11.89 -14.53 -3.60
C GLU A 170 11.72 -13.39 -2.57
N ILE A 171 12.76 -13.15 -1.86
CA ILE A 171 12.74 -12.38 -0.62
C ILE A 171 12.54 -10.89 -0.85
N PRO A 172 11.49 -10.27 -0.30
CA PRO A 172 11.39 -8.82 -0.29
C PRO A 172 12.46 -8.20 0.60
N TYR A 173 12.91 -7.04 0.20
CA TYR A 173 13.92 -6.26 0.93
C TYR A 173 13.48 -5.89 2.36
N ASN A 174 12.21 -5.54 2.50
CA ASN A 174 11.52 -5.46 3.77
C ASN A 174 10.14 -6.09 3.61
N LEU A 175 9.74 -6.90 4.57
CA LEU A 175 8.40 -7.47 4.57
C LEU A 175 7.34 -6.38 4.77
N ILE A 176 7.57 -5.54 5.75
CA ILE A 176 6.63 -4.52 6.19
C ILE A 176 7.32 -3.17 6.25
N LYS A 177 6.71 -2.16 5.66
CA LYS A 177 7.17 -0.79 5.72
C LYS A 177 6.01 0.17 6.04
N LEU A 178 6.11 0.85 7.15
CA LEU A 178 5.17 1.86 7.59
C LEU A 178 5.90 3.20 7.67
N THR A 179 5.73 4.02 6.66
CA THR A 179 6.48 5.27 6.53
C THR A 179 5.59 6.37 5.99
N PRO A 180 5.03 7.22 6.85
CA PRO A 180 4.32 8.40 6.38
C PRO A 180 5.27 9.36 5.64
N ALA A 181 4.73 10.13 4.74
CA ALA A 181 5.46 11.15 4.02
C ALA A 181 4.64 12.44 3.91
N LEU A 182 5.28 13.57 4.15
CA LEU A 182 4.64 14.88 4.13
C LEU A 182 4.56 15.51 2.73
N ASN A 183 4.57 14.73 1.70
CA ASN A 183 4.46 15.19 0.32
C ASN A 183 3.21 14.61 -0.35
N LEU A 184 2.54 15.41 -1.13
CA LEU A 184 1.27 15.03 -1.77
C LEU A 184 1.41 13.94 -2.82
N VAL A 185 2.58 13.76 -3.35
CA VAL A 185 2.84 12.78 -4.39
C VAL A 185 4.20 12.18 -4.10
N GLY A 186 4.26 11.14 -3.35
CA GLY A 186 5.54 10.76 -2.89
C GLY A 186 5.88 9.30 -3.00
N THR A 187 6.66 9.01 -3.95
CA THR A 187 7.37 7.74 -3.98
C THR A 187 8.71 7.79 -3.26
N ARG A 188 9.17 8.96 -2.87
CA ARG A 188 10.42 9.11 -2.12
C ARG A 188 10.21 9.99 -0.89
N PRO A 189 10.62 9.53 0.30
CA PRO A 189 10.66 10.41 1.43
C PRO A 189 11.55 11.60 1.08
N ILE A 190 11.07 12.79 1.36
CA ILE A 190 11.94 13.98 1.38
C ILE A 190 13.06 13.64 2.34
N LYS A 191 14.30 13.87 1.93
CA LYS A 191 15.44 13.73 2.83
C LYS A 191 15.21 14.63 4.03
N GLN A 192 14.78 14.04 5.14
CA GLN A 192 14.54 14.71 6.41
C GLN A 192 13.66 15.97 6.29
N PRO A 193 12.33 15.84 6.30
CA PRO A 193 11.49 17.00 6.49
C PRO A 193 11.77 17.57 7.87
N THR A 194 12.37 18.73 7.93
CA THR A 194 12.30 19.52 9.15
C THR A 194 10.93 20.19 9.18
N PRO A 195 10.26 20.27 10.33
CA PRO A 195 8.89 20.80 10.43
C PRO A 195 8.69 22.18 9.78
N ASN A 196 9.75 22.94 9.61
CA ASN A 196 9.70 24.30 9.07
C ASN A 196 10.05 24.43 7.58
N ASN A 197 10.28 23.31 6.87
CA ASN A 197 10.71 23.31 5.47
C ASN A 197 9.88 22.41 4.57
N ILE A 198 8.67 22.14 4.94
CA ILE A 198 7.81 21.24 4.20
C ILE A 198 7.20 22.01 3.04
N LYS A 199 7.68 21.77 1.87
CA LYS A 199 7.17 22.35 0.62
C LYS A 199 6.67 21.24 -0.27
N VAL A 200 5.54 21.43 -0.88
CA VAL A 200 4.97 20.48 -1.83
C VAL A 200 5.33 20.91 -3.25
N GLY A 201 5.80 19.99 -4.04
CA GLY A 201 6.28 20.28 -5.36
C GLY A 201 5.22 20.71 -6.34
N SER A 202 5.51 21.74 -7.06
CA SER A 202 4.74 22.22 -8.18
C SER A 202 5.06 21.51 -9.51
N GLY A 203 5.85 20.46 -9.47
CA GLY A 203 6.27 19.76 -10.67
C GLY A 203 5.12 19.06 -11.40
N ARG A 204 5.12 19.13 -12.69
CA ARG A 204 4.16 18.45 -13.58
C ARG A 204 4.11 16.93 -13.43
N ARG A 205 5.05 16.39 -12.72
CA ARG A 205 5.21 14.95 -12.58
C ARG A 205 5.40 14.78 -11.13
N GLY A 206 4.43 14.17 -10.56
CA GLY A 206 4.49 13.88 -9.17
C GLY A 206 5.90 13.62 -8.72
N ILE A 207 6.08 13.55 -7.48
CA ILE A 207 7.36 13.34 -6.87
C ILE A 207 7.80 11.92 -7.17
N GLY A 208 8.30 11.67 -8.24
CA GLY A 208 8.91 10.45 -8.65
C GLY A 208 10.28 10.74 -9.17
N SER A 209 10.76 9.98 -9.98
CA SER A 209 12.13 9.97 -10.47
C SER A 209 12.55 11.17 -11.31
N ARG A 210 11.75 12.21 -11.51
CA ARG A 210 12.00 13.19 -12.56
C ARG A 210 12.03 14.65 -12.13
N GLY A 211 12.60 14.90 -10.97
CA GLY A 211 12.85 16.26 -10.51
C GLY A 211 11.57 17.00 -10.16
N TYR A 212 11.47 17.40 -8.94
CA TYR A 212 10.34 18.13 -8.44
C TYR A 212 10.74 19.55 -8.30
N GLY A 213 9.79 20.34 -8.70
CA GLY A 213 9.80 21.71 -8.34
C GLY A 213 9.71 21.93 -6.83
N GLU A 214 9.52 23.14 -6.44
CA GLU A 214 9.36 23.51 -5.05
C GLU A 214 8.12 22.91 -4.42
N PHE A 215 8.16 22.73 -3.11
CA PHE A 215 7.12 22.10 -2.33
C PHE A 215 6.39 23.12 -1.47
N VAL A 216 5.12 22.94 -1.34
CA VAL A 216 4.24 23.77 -0.54
C VAL A 216 4.22 23.27 0.91
N VAL A 217 3.88 24.11 1.84
CA VAL A 217 3.75 23.75 3.25
C VAL A 217 2.61 22.77 3.46
N VAL A 218 2.86 21.73 4.22
CA VAL A 218 1.86 20.80 4.70
C VAL A 218 1.39 21.27 6.07
N PRO A 219 0.09 21.33 6.33
CA PRO A 219 -0.46 21.71 7.62
C PRO A 219 -0.09 20.74 8.75
N SER A 220 -0.37 21.17 9.96
CA SER A 220 0.00 20.48 11.20
C SER A 220 -0.69 19.15 11.46
N ASN A 221 -1.81 18.87 10.80
CA ASN A 221 -2.55 17.62 10.95
C ASN A 221 -2.13 16.59 9.89
N GLY A 222 -0.86 16.41 9.69
CA GLY A 222 -0.32 15.56 8.63
C GLY A 222 -0.55 14.06 8.82
N PRO A 223 0.02 13.27 7.93
CA PRO A 223 -0.22 11.84 7.89
C PRO A 223 0.33 11.13 9.12
N PHE A 224 -0.42 10.19 9.64
CA PHE A 224 0.04 9.25 10.65
C PHE A 224 -0.56 7.86 10.41
N ILE A 225 0.07 6.84 10.99
CA ILE A 225 -0.34 5.45 10.85
C ILE A 225 -0.60 4.88 12.24
N HIS A 226 -1.82 4.41 12.49
CA HIS A 226 -2.13 3.81 13.78
C HIS A 226 -3.15 2.66 13.73
N ASN A 227 -3.16 1.84 14.78
CA ASN A 227 -4.06 0.68 14.89
C ASN A 227 -3.90 -0.29 13.72
N VAL A 228 -2.69 -0.76 13.48
CA VAL A 228 -2.39 -1.73 12.43
C VAL A 228 -2.05 -3.08 13.04
N THR A 229 -2.71 -4.11 12.57
CA THR A 229 -2.47 -5.49 13.01
C THR A 229 -1.99 -6.35 11.85
N PHE A 230 -0.87 -7.01 12.07
CA PHE A 230 -0.36 -8.09 11.25
C PHE A 230 -0.48 -9.37 12.04
N ARG A 231 -1.26 -10.36 11.55
CA ARG A 231 -1.53 -11.59 12.28
C ARG A 231 -1.42 -12.81 11.37
N ASN A 232 -0.85 -13.90 11.90
CA ASN A 232 -0.72 -15.16 11.17
C ASN A 232 -0.08 -14.98 9.78
N ILE A 233 1.03 -14.27 9.72
CA ILE A 233 1.75 -14.03 8.47
C ILE A 233 3.01 -14.87 8.45
N SER A 234 3.23 -15.59 7.37
CA SER A 234 4.41 -16.42 7.20
C SER A 234 5.00 -16.31 5.80
N THR A 235 6.33 -16.35 5.73
CA THR A 235 7.04 -16.38 4.47
C THR A 235 7.69 -17.73 4.26
N TYR A 236 7.60 -18.23 3.05
CA TYR A 236 8.22 -19.47 2.59
C TYR A 236 9.22 -19.16 1.47
N GLY A 237 10.25 -19.97 1.36
CA GLY A 237 11.30 -19.84 0.36
C GLY A 237 12.68 -19.92 0.97
N GLY A 238 13.70 -20.02 0.16
CA GLY A 238 15.08 -20.09 0.64
C GLY A 238 15.58 -18.74 1.18
N GLU A 239 16.23 -18.78 2.32
CA GLU A 239 16.98 -17.64 2.83
C GLU A 239 18.13 -17.32 1.87
N THR A 240 18.15 -16.13 1.28
CA THR A 240 19.35 -15.69 0.57
C THR A 240 20.24 -14.86 1.50
N ALA A 241 21.53 -14.81 1.23
CA ALA A 241 22.51 -14.08 2.03
C ALA A 241 22.18 -12.61 2.25
N TYR A 242 21.35 -12.02 1.41
CA TYR A 242 20.90 -10.63 1.53
C TYR A 242 19.92 -10.38 2.69
N CYS A 243 19.25 -11.40 3.19
CA CYS A 243 18.28 -11.25 4.27
C CYS A 243 18.90 -11.05 5.64
N ASN A 244 20.13 -11.52 5.82
CA ASN A 244 20.77 -11.48 7.13
C ASN A 244 21.20 -10.09 7.57
N GLU A 245 21.34 -9.14 6.67
CA GLU A 245 21.84 -7.80 6.97
C GLU A 245 20.77 -6.72 7.10
N ARG A 246 19.50 -7.00 6.73
CA ARG A 246 18.45 -6.00 6.63
C ARG A 246 17.25 -6.32 7.53
N GLY A 247 16.62 -5.28 8.04
CA GLY A 247 15.43 -5.46 8.86
C GLY A 247 14.25 -5.95 8.02
N PHE A 248 13.46 -6.87 8.57
CA PHE A 248 12.23 -7.35 7.95
C PHE A 248 11.09 -6.35 8.07
N VAL A 249 11.14 -5.53 9.10
CA VAL A 249 10.15 -4.54 9.43
C VAL A 249 10.82 -3.19 9.57
N LEU A 250 10.30 -2.18 8.87
CA LEU A 250 10.69 -0.79 9.03
C LEU A 250 9.48 0.04 9.44
N LEU A 251 9.53 0.58 10.66
CA LEU A 251 8.53 1.50 11.20
C LEU A 251 9.18 2.87 11.36
N GLN A 252 8.62 3.89 10.73
CA GLN A 252 9.21 5.21 10.74
C GLN A 252 8.12 6.29 10.76
N GLY A 253 7.97 6.96 11.87
CA GLY A 253 7.24 8.22 11.95
C GLY A 253 8.11 9.39 11.48
N ILE A 254 7.52 10.56 11.34
CA ILE A 254 8.20 11.78 10.89
C ILE A 254 8.53 12.68 12.06
N ASP A 255 7.57 12.95 12.90
CA ASP A 255 7.64 13.78 14.10
C ASP A 255 6.59 13.33 15.14
N GLU A 256 6.37 14.10 16.19
CA GLU A 256 5.44 13.78 17.28
C GLU A 256 3.96 13.77 16.83
N GLU A 257 3.62 14.56 15.82
CA GLU A 257 2.26 14.68 15.28
C GLU A 257 2.00 13.68 14.14
N HIS A 258 3.07 13.20 13.51
CA HIS A 258 3.03 12.28 12.36
C HIS A 258 3.71 10.96 12.74
N ASP A 259 3.21 10.35 13.77
CA ASP A 259 3.78 9.15 14.36
C ASP A 259 3.27 7.85 13.70
N VAL A 260 3.90 6.75 14.08
CA VAL A 260 3.42 5.39 13.82
C VAL A 260 3.15 4.75 15.18
N SER A 261 1.89 4.39 15.45
CA SER A 261 1.52 3.92 16.79
C SER A 261 0.48 2.79 16.79
N ASN A 262 0.44 2.06 17.91
CA ASN A 262 -0.47 0.94 18.10
C ASN A 262 -0.35 -0.13 17.01
N ILE A 263 0.86 -0.61 16.79
CA ILE A 263 1.15 -1.64 15.80
C ILE A 263 1.26 -2.99 16.50
N THR A 264 0.52 -3.98 16.03
CA THR A 264 0.54 -5.33 16.58
C THR A 264 1.08 -6.33 15.56
N PHE A 265 2.05 -7.11 15.97
CA PHE A 265 2.54 -8.29 15.27
C PHE A 265 2.14 -9.52 16.08
N ASP A 266 1.21 -10.32 15.55
CA ASP A 266 0.66 -11.51 16.18
C ASP A 266 0.98 -12.73 15.31
N LYS A 267 1.88 -13.59 15.77
CA LYS A 267 2.34 -14.77 15.03
C LYS A 267 2.82 -14.44 13.61
N VAL A 268 3.66 -13.43 13.50
CA VAL A 268 4.29 -13.06 12.24
C VAL A 268 5.68 -13.68 12.17
N SER A 269 5.95 -14.42 11.12
CA SER A 269 7.25 -15.05 10.88
C SER A 269 7.81 -14.72 9.50
N TYR A 270 9.11 -14.61 9.44
CA TYR A 270 9.86 -14.35 8.22
C TYR A 270 10.95 -15.42 8.07
N PHE A 271 10.79 -16.29 7.10
CA PHE A 271 11.65 -17.49 6.89
C PHE A 271 11.88 -18.27 8.19
N GLY A 272 10.80 -18.59 8.88
CA GLY A 272 10.86 -19.34 10.15
C GLY A 272 11.28 -18.51 11.37
N ASN A 273 11.73 -17.27 11.19
CA ASN A 273 12.08 -16.39 12.30
C ASN A 273 10.87 -15.60 12.76
N VAL A 274 10.41 -15.81 13.97
CA VAL A 274 9.29 -15.06 14.55
C VAL A 274 9.74 -13.62 14.77
N ILE A 275 8.91 -12.67 14.39
CA ILE A 275 9.11 -11.24 14.65
C ILE A 275 8.67 -10.96 16.09
N ASP A 276 9.62 -10.69 16.98
CA ASP A 276 9.36 -10.56 18.41
C ASP A 276 9.83 -9.24 19.04
N GLY A 277 10.37 -8.35 18.24
CA GLY A 277 10.86 -7.05 18.70
C GLY A 277 12.22 -7.08 19.40
N GLU A 278 12.71 -8.23 19.80
CA GLU A 278 14.03 -8.40 20.44
C GLU A 278 15.11 -8.66 19.39
N ASN A 279 14.72 -9.19 18.26
CA ASN A 279 15.63 -9.43 17.17
C ASN A 279 15.93 -8.13 16.41
N SER A 280 17.13 -8.06 15.84
CA SER A 280 17.62 -6.89 15.10
C SER A 280 16.88 -6.62 13.78
N LYS A 281 15.84 -7.37 13.48
CA LYS A 281 15.11 -7.34 12.21
C LYS A 281 13.98 -6.30 12.19
N VAL A 282 13.61 -5.77 13.35
CA VAL A 282 12.64 -4.67 13.46
C VAL A 282 13.39 -3.36 13.65
N LYS A 283 13.29 -2.48 12.66
CA LYS A 283 13.87 -1.14 12.71
C LYS A 283 12.78 -0.12 12.94
N LYS A 284 12.96 0.72 13.97
CA LYS A 284 12.04 1.78 14.32
C LYS A 284 12.79 3.05 14.70
N ASN A 285 12.20 4.22 14.44
CA ASN A 285 12.71 5.48 14.94
C ASN A 285 11.96 5.93 16.22
N GLN A 286 12.34 7.08 16.77
CA GLN A 286 11.78 7.63 18.01
C GLN A 286 10.28 7.99 17.93
N TYR A 287 9.75 8.16 16.76
CA TYR A 287 8.34 8.51 16.53
C TYR A 287 7.43 7.27 16.32
N VAL A 288 7.91 6.12 16.78
CA VAL A 288 7.15 4.87 16.77
C VAL A 288 6.76 4.51 18.19
N LYS A 289 5.46 4.39 18.47
CA LYS A 289 4.92 4.20 19.81
C LYS A 289 4.03 2.94 19.87
N HIS A 290 4.00 2.29 21.02
CA HIS A 290 3.08 1.18 21.32
C HIS A 290 3.11 0.04 20.29
N VAL A 291 4.29 -0.53 20.07
CA VAL A 291 4.45 -1.74 19.25
C VAL A 291 4.33 -2.97 20.13
N ARG A 292 3.45 -3.90 19.76
CA ARG A 292 3.20 -5.14 20.48
C ARG A 292 3.59 -6.35 19.63
N PHE A 293 4.20 -7.34 20.26
CA PHE A 293 4.56 -8.62 19.65
C PHE A 293 3.92 -9.75 20.44
N ILE A 294 3.21 -10.63 19.74
CA ILE A 294 2.55 -11.82 20.29
C ILE A 294 3.13 -13.04 19.57
N LYS A 295 3.71 -13.95 20.33
CA LYS A 295 4.43 -15.13 19.78
C LYS A 295 3.59 -16.40 19.77
N GLU A 296 2.61 -16.55 20.70
CA GLU A 296 1.79 -17.74 20.92
C GLU A 296 0.33 -17.54 20.57
#